data_fce3346509c827f90a187c8c68412660
#
_entry.id   fce3346509c827f90a187c8c68412660
#
_cell.length_a   1.000
_cell.length_b   1.000
_cell.length_c   1.000
_cell.angle_alpha   90.00
_cell.angle_beta   90.00
_cell.angle_gamma   90.00
#
_symmetry.space_group_name_H-M   'P 1'
#
loop_
_entity.id
_entity.type
_entity.pdbx_description
1 polymer ?
#
loop_
_entity_poly.entity_id
_entity_poly.type
_entity_poly.pdbx_seq_one_letter_code
_entity_poly.pdbx_strand_id
1 'polypeptide(L)'
;MRSIKTKGFSLILAGGMLLALAGCNMSAPSTVGNIGGVEIPSGLYLLMQYNAYNTAASKATLPEGKKSSDVSAVLKAECTGTIGDEEVTATGAEYIQKLTDRSVEYYAAVEKTFAELGGELDADTLDSVTTNADSLWESNGKLYEANGIGRSTVENYLLNAQKAKKILELTYGENGTTPVTESEYKSYIADNCYYIESVQLPLINYTS
;
A
#
# COMPACT_ATOMS: atom_id res chain seq x y z
N MET A 1 4.77 -24.15 11.76
CA MET A 1 5.11 -22.98 10.90
C MET A 1 6.37 -23.31 10.10
N ARG A 2 6.26 -23.50 8.79
CA ARG A 2 7.40 -23.82 7.93
C ARG A 2 7.92 -22.52 7.33
N SER A 3 9.17 -22.17 7.65
CA SER A 3 9.92 -21.05 7.05
C SER A 3 10.04 -21.27 5.55
N ILE A 4 9.39 -20.43 4.77
CA ILE A 4 9.57 -20.34 3.31
C ILE A 4 10.87 -19.58 3.09
N LYS A 5 11.90 -20.29 2.60
CA LYS A 5 13.19 -19.71 2.28
C LYS A 5 13.06 -18.80 1.06
N THR A 6 12.98 -17.49 1.27
CA THR A 6 13.05 -16.45 0.25
C THR A 6 14.48 -16.30 -0.28
N LYS A 7 14.95 -17.28 -1.05
CA LYS A 7 16.21 -17.18 -1.80
C LYS A 7 15.89 -17.11 -3.29
N GLY A 8 15.75 -15.92 -3.83
CA GLY A 8 15.60 -15.77 -5.28
C GLY A 8 15.16 -14.42 -5.81
N PHE A 9 14.70 -13.52 -4.96
CA PHE A 9 14.07 -12.27 -5.43
C PHE A 9 15.02 -11.06 -5.54
N SER A 10 16.19 -11.14 -4.91
CA SER A 10 17.10 -9.98 -4.77
C SER A 10 17.89 -9.60 -6.02
N LEU A 11 17.84 -10.36 -7.09
CA LEU A 11 18.73 -10.15 -8.27
C LEU A 11 18.11 -9.32 -9.41
N ILE A 12 16.80 -9.09 -9.40
CA ILE A 12 16.11 -8.42 -10.52
C ILE A 12 16.07 -6.89 -10.35
N LEU A 13 16.18 -6.38 -9.11
CA LEU A 13 16.00 -4.96 -8.83
C LEU A 13 17.20 -4.06 -9.14
N ALA A 14 18.41 -4.57 -9.04
CA ALA A 14 19.60 -3.78 -9.38
C ALA A 14 19.68 -3.44 -10.89
N GLY A 15 19.01 -4.24 -11.75
CA GLY A 15 18.95 -4.02 -13.19
C GLY A 15 17.92 -2.96 -13.63
N GLY A 16 16.80 -2.83 -12.91
CA GLY A 16 15.69 -1.97 -13.31
C GLY A 16 15.97 -0.47 -13.21
N MET A 17 16.73 -0.03 -12.22
CA MET A 17 17.08 1.38 -12.06
C MET A 17 18.14 1.88 -13.04
N LEU A 18 18.98 0.99 -13.59
CA LEU A 18 20.03 1.37 -14.56
C LEU A 18 19.51 1.43 -16.01
N LEU A 19 18.38 0.79 -16.32
CA LEU A 19 17.83 0.75 -17.69
C LEU A 19 17.01 2.01 -18.05
N ALA A 20 16.57 2.79 -17.07
CA ALA A 20 15.84 4.05 -17.32
C ALA A 20 16.73 5.17 -17.89
N LEU A 21 18.07 5.00 -17.92
CA LEU A 21 19.01 5.98 -18.44
C LEU A 21 19.51 5.68 -19.85
N ALA A 22 19.28 4.48 -20.39
CA ALA A 22 19.61 4.15 -21.75
C ALA A 22 18.33 4.24 -22.60
N GLY A 23 18.20 5.26 -23.43
CA GLY A 23 17.08 5.49 -24.32
C GLY A 23 16.86 4.44 -25.40
N CYS A 24 16.79 3.17 -25.02
CA CYS A 24 16.38 2.06 -25.84
C CYS A 24 14.89 1.80 -25.60
N ASN A 25 14.13 1.71 -26.68
CA ASN A 25 12.74 1.27 -26.75
C ASN A 25 12.62 -0.20 -26.26
N MET A 26 12.88 -0.45 -24.99
CA MET A 26 12.55 -1.73 -24.37
C MET A 26 11.16 -1.60 -23.75
N SER A 27 10.18 -2.32 -24.33
CA SER A 27 8.88 -2.46 -23.70
C SER A 27 9.09 -3.10 -22.33
N ALA A 28 8.72 -2.39 -21.26
CA ALA A 28 8.73 -2.97 -19.93
C ALA A 28 7.83 -4.23 -19.93
N PRO A 29 8.23 -5.31 -19.26
CA PRO A 29 7.38 -6.48 -19.14
C PRO A 29 6.04 -6.11 -18.50
N SER A 30 4.95 -6.74 -18.93
CA SER A 30 3.61 -6.47 -18.38
C SER A 30 3.49 -6.87 -16.90
N THR A 31 4.31 -7.83 -16.46
CA THR A 31 4.37 -8.32 -15.07
C THR A 31 5.80 -8.39 -14.58
N VAL A 32 6.01 -8.17 -13.29
CA VAL A 32 7.33 -8.27 -12.63
C VAL A 32 7.52 -9.62 -11.93
N GLY A 33 6.48 -10.40 -11.75
CA GLY A 33 6.56 -11.71 -11.11
C GLY A 33 5.20 -12.29 -10.76
N ASN A 34 5.24 -13.40 -10.02
CA ASN A 34 4.06 -14.11 -9.53
C ASN A 34 4.26 -14.47 -8.06
N ILE A 35 3.27 -14.21 -7.23
CA ILE A 35 3.27 -14.54 -5.79
C ILE A 35 2.05 -15.39 -5.48
N GLY A 36 2.28 -16.65 -5.14
CA GLY A 36 1.21 -17.55 -4.73
C GLY A 36 0.13 -17.81 -5.80
N GLY A 37 0.47 -17.66 -7.08
CA GLY A 37 -0.46 -17.79 -8.21
C GLY A 37 -1.00 -16.44 -8.73
N VAL A 38 -0.74 -15.34 -8.04
CA VAL A 38 -1.17 -13.99 -8.44
C VAL A 38 -0.06 -13.30 -9.21
N GLU A 39 -0.34 -12.90 -10.45
CA GLU A 39 0.58 -12.10 -11.26
C GLU A 39 0.64 -10.65 -10.73
N ILE A 40 1.83 -10.09 -10.67
CA ILE A 40 2.07 -8.72 -10.22
C ILE A 40 2.35 -7.83 -11.44
N PRO A 41 1.40 -6.96 -11.82
CA PRO A 41 1.59 -6.03 -12.93
C PRO A 41 2.75 -5.04 -12.65
N SER A 42 3.54 -4.75 -13.68
CA SER A 42 4.69 -3.83 -13.55
C SER A 42 4.26 -2.44 -13.06
N GLY A 43 3.14 -1.91 -13.58
CA GLY A 43 2.61 -0.62 -13.13
C GLY A 43 2.24 -0.61 -11.65
N LEU A 44 1.67 -1.72 -11.15
CA LEU A 44 1.33 -1.86 -9.73
C LEU A 44 2.58 -1.86 -8.85
N TYR A 45 3.60 -2.61 -9.25
CA TYR A 45 4.89 -2.61 -8.55
C TYR A 45 5.48 -1.19 -8.47
N LEU A 46 5.47 -0.45 -9.59
CA LEU A 46 5.94 0.93 -9.65
C LEU A 46 5.12 1.87 -8.75
N LEU A 47 3.79 1.71 -8.71
CA LEU A 47 2.94 2.50 -7.81
C LEU A 47 3.26 2.21 -6.34
N MET A 48 3.46 0.95 -5.97
CA MET A 48 3.84 0.57 -4.61
C MET A 48 5.23 1.09 -4.25
N GLN A 49 6.18 1.02 -5.18
CA GLN A 49 7.52 1.59 -4.98
C GLN A 49 7.49 3.13 -4.82
N TYR A 50 6.65 3.80 -5.59
CA TYR A 50 6.43 5.26 -5.44
C TYR A 50 5.85 5.60 -4.06
N ASN A 51 4.86 4.85 -3.59
CA ASN A 51 4.28 5.03 -2.26
C ASN A 51 5.30 4.73 -1.15
N ALA A 52 6.09 3.68 -1.33
CA ALA A 52 7.19 3.33 -0.41
C ALA A 52 8.26 4.43 -0.36
N TYR A 53 8.60 5.05 -1.50
CA TYR A 53 9.50 6.20 -1.55
C TYR A 53 8.95 7.39 -0.74
N ASN A 54 7.68 7.74 -0.91
CA ASN A 54 7.07 8.84 -0.15
C ASN A 54 7.08 8.56 1.36
N THR A 55 6.85 7.32 1.76
CA THR A 55 6.96 6.90 3.16
C THR A 55 8.40 7.01 3.67
N ALA A 56 9.36 6.49 2.95
CA ALA A 56 10.79 6.58 3.31
C ALA A 56 11.25 8.04 3.40
N ALA A 57 10.84 8.89 2.45
CA ALA A 57 11.18 10.32 2.42
C ALA A 57 10.66 11.07 3.66
N SER A 58 9.52 10.63 4.23
CA SER A 58 8.97 11.19 5.47
C SER A 58 9.66 10.68 6.74
N LYS A 59 10.37 9.55 6.65
CA LYS A 59 11.08 8.89 7.76
C LYS A 59 12.59 9.10 7.72
N ALA A 60 13.11 9.65 6.61
CA ALA A 60 14.54 9.81 6.39
C ALA A 60 15.16 10.88 7.29
N THR A 61 16.24 10.54 7.97
CA THR A 61 17.11 11.50 8.66
C THR A 61 18.06 12.12 7.64
N LEU A 62 17.64 13.26 7.06
CA LEU A 62 18.38 13.92 6.00
C LEU A 62 19.51 14.79 6.54
N PRO A 63 20.66 14.86 5.83
CA PRO A 63 21.73 15.82 6.14
C PRO A 63 21.25 17.28 6.02
N GLU A 64 21.93 18.19 6.72
CA GLU A 64 21.63 19.63 6.67
C GLU A 64 21.61 20.16 5.23
N GLY A 65 20.61 20.96 4.89
CA GLY A 65 20.38 21.53 3.56
C GLY A 65 19.79 20.59 2.52
N LYS A 66 19.55 19.30 2.85
CA LYS A 66 18.87 18.35 1.96
C LYS A 66 17.36 18.34 2.21
N LYS A 67 16.58 18.04 1.16
CA LYS A 67 15.10 17.99 1.19
C LYS A 67 14.61 16.58 0.82
N SER A 68 13.40 16.25 1.23
CA SER A 68 12.72 14.99 0.86
C SER A 68 12.53 14.83 -0.67
N SER A 69 12.63 15.91 -1.45
CA SER A 69 12.64 15.87 -2.92
C SER A 69 14.01 15.48 -3.52
N ASP A 70 15.08 15.45 -2.73
CA ASP A 70 16.40 15.00 -3.18
C ASP A 70 16.44 13.46 -3.07
N VAL A 71 16.09 12.78 -4.17
CA VAL A 71 16.02 11.33 -4.24
C VAL A 71 17.32 10.66 -3.78
N SER A 72 18.48 11.18 -4.23
CA SER A 72 19.78 10.60 -3.85
C SER A 72 20.07 10.74 -2.37
N ALA A 73 19.63 11.83 -1.73
CA ALA A 73 19.76 12.01 -0.30
C ALA A 73 18.86 11.05 0.48
N VAL A 74 17.58 10.92 0.06
CA VAL A 74 16.63 9.99 0.68
C VAL A 74 17.11 8.55 0.59
N LEU A 75 17.57 8.10 -0.58
CA LEU A 75 18.03 6.72 -0.77
C LEU A 75 19.22 6.33 0.14
N LYS A 76 20.06 7.29 0.51
CA LYS A 76 21.24 7.09 1.35
C LYS A 76 21.00 7.37 2.82
N ALA A 77 19.95 8.09 3.16
CA ALA A 77 19.64 8.46 4.53
C ALA A 77 19.20 7.23 5.34
N GLU A 78 19.38 7.29 6.64
CA GLU A 78 18.80 6.34 7.57
C GLU A 78 17.29 6.63 7.70
N CYS A 79 16.50 5.56 7.57
CA CYS A 79 15.05 5.58 7.75
C CYS A 79 14.69 4.61 8.88
N THR A 80 13.90 5.08 9.85
CA THR A 80 13.39 4.25 10.95
C THR A 80 11.86 4.29 10.99
N GLY A 81 11.24 3.13 11.08
CA GLY A 81 9.79 3.00 11.20
C GLY A 81 9.33 1.55 11.18
N THR A 82 8.03 1.34 11.33
CA THR A 82 7.44 0.00 11.39
C THR A 82 7.06 -0.50 10.00
N ILE A 83 7.42 -1.72 9.67
CA ILE A 83 7.01 -2.43 8.45
C ILE A 83 6.34 -3.74 8.89
N GLY A 84 5.01 -3.85 8.72
CA GLY A 84 4.24 -4.89 9.38
C GLY A 84 4.27 -4.71 10.89
N ASP A 85 4.72 -5.73 11.61
CA ASP A 85 4.84 -5.73 13.07
C ASP A 85 6.31 -5.50 13.54
N GLU A 86 7.23 -5.24 12.63
CA GLU A 86 8.66 -5.11 12.92
C GLU A 86 9.12 -3.65 12.84
N GLU A 87 9.89 -3.21 13.82
CA GLU A 87 10.63 -1.94 13.73
C GLU A 87 11.87 -2.14 12.86
N VAL A 88 12.01 -1.33 11.83
CA VAL A 88 13.08 -1.41 10.83
C VAL A 88 13.87 -0.12 10.82
N THR A 89 15.18 -0.22 10.98
CA THR A 89 16.14 0.84 10.69
C THR A 89 17.04 0.38 9.55
N ALA A 90 17.04 1.12 8.44
CA ALA A 90 17.79 0.76 7.23
C ALA A 90 18.10 2.00 6.39
N THR A 91 18.95 1.86 5.36
CA THR A 91 19.07 2.92 4.35
C THR A 91 17.73 3.13 3.64
N GLY A 92 17.48 4.36 3.14
CA GLY A 92 16.24 4.66 2.41
C GLY A 92 15.99 3.69 1.25
N ALA A 93 17.05 3.28 0.55
CA ALA A 93 16.94 2.31 -0.54
C ALA A 93 16.43 0.94 -0.04
N GLU A 94 17.00 0.42 1.05
CA GLU A 94 16.58 -0.86 1.65
C GLU A 94 15.19 -0.75 2.29
N TYR A 95 14.88 0.38 2.92
CA TYR A 95 13.57 0.63 3.51
C TYR A 95 12.46 0.65 2.45
N ILE A 96 12.69 1.35 1.31
CA ILE A 96 11.78 1.37 0.17
C ILE A 96 11.57 -0.04 -0.38
N GLN A 97 12.66 -0.81 -0.52
CA GLN A 97 12.57 -2.19 -1.02
C GLN A 97 11.70 -3.04 -0.10
N LYS A 98 11.95 -3.04 1.21
CA LYS A 98 11.19 -3.82 2.19
C LYS A 98 9.70 -3.44 2.20
N LEU A 99 9.39 -2.13 2.14
CA LEU A 99 8.01 -1.65 2.05
C LEU A 99 7.33 -2.09 0.76
N THR A 100 8.04 -2.01 -0.38
CA THR A 100 7.52 -2.43 -1.68
C THR A 100 7.21 -3.94 -1.66
N ASP A 101 8.17 -4.76 -1.22
CA ASP A 101 8.01 -6.22 -1.14
C ASP A 101 6.80 -6.58 -0.24
N ARG A 102 6.70 -5.95 0.93
CA ARG A 102 5.58 -6.17 1.83
C ARG A 102 4.24 -5.77 1.22
N SER A 103 4.19 -4.65 0.50
CA SER A 103 2.97 -4.18 -0.18
C SER A 103 2.53 -5.11 -1.29
N VAL A 104 3.48 -5.63 -2.06
CA VAL A 104 3.21 -6.58 -3.15
C VAL A 104 2.74 -7.93 -2.60
N GLU A 105 3.36 -8.43 -1.53
CA GLU A 105 2.92 -9.65 -0.83
C GLU A 105 1.50 -9.48 -0.28
N TYR A 106 1.21 -8.34 0.33
CA TYR A 106 -0.14 -8.04 0.84
C TYR A 106 -1.17 -8.00 -0.28
N TYR A 107 -0.86 -7.33 -1.39
CA TYR A 107 -1.73 -7.29 -2.57
C TYR A 107 -2.06 -8.71 -3.06
N ALA A 108 -1.05 -9.55 -3.24
CA ALA A 108 -1.23 -10.93 -3.69
C ALA A 108 -2.04 -11.76 -2.69
N ALA A 109 -1.82 -11.59 -1.39
CA ALA A 109 -2.59 -12.26 -0.36
C ALA A 109 -4.07 -11.87 -0.40
N VAL A 110 -4.37 -10.57 -0.58
CA VAL A 110 -5.75 -10.09 -0.70
C VAL A 110 -6.43 -10.66 -1.94
N GLU A 111 -5.79 -10.59 -3.12
CA GLU A 111 -6.37 -11.13 -4.36
C GLU A 111 -6.69 -12.62 -4.22
N LYS A 112 -5.75 -13.39 -3.68
CA LYS A 112 -5.90 -14.82 -3.49
C LYS A 112 -7.01 -15.15 -2.48
N THR A 113 -6.98 -14.54 -1.30
CA THR A 113 -7.97 -14.79 -0.24
C THR A 113 -9.38 -14.39 -0.67
N PHE A 114 -9.52 -13.25 -1.37
CA PHE A 114 -10.80 -12.81 -1.88
C PHE A 114 -11.40 -13.81 -2.87
N ALA A 115 -10.57 -14.34 -3.78
CA ALA A 115 -11.00 -15.38 -4.72
C ALA A 115 -11.35 -16.71 -4.02
N GLU A 116 -10.55 -17.15 -3.03
CA GLU A 116 -10.81 -18.36 -2.26
C GLU A 116 -12.10 -18.29 -1.44
N LEU A 117 -12.48 -17.09 -0.97
CA LEU A 117 -13.74 -16.86 -0.26
C LEU A 117 -14.94 -16.66 -1.20
N GLY A 118 -14.76 -16.73 -2.53
CA GLY A 118 -15.81 -16.43 -3.49
C GLY A 118 -16.32 -14.99 -3.39
N GLY A 119 -15.43 -14.04 -3.06
CA GLY A 119 -15.80 -12.65 -2.81
C GLY A 119 -16.28 -11.94 -4.07
N GLU A 120 -17.28 -11.08 -3.89
CA GLU A 120 -17.78 -10.17 -4.91
C GLU A 120 -17.92 -8.77 -4.32
N LEU A 121 -17.63 -7.75 -5.13
CA LEU A 121 -17.87 -6.35 -4.80
C LEU A 121 -19.19 -5.92 -5.44
N ASP A 122 -20.00 -5.17 -4.69
CA ASP A 122 -21.26 -4.61 -5.20
C ASP A 122 -21.00 -3.45 -6.17
N ALA A 123 -22.06 -3.08 -6.92
CA ALA A 123 -22.00 -2.05 -7.95
C ALA A 123 -21.63 -0.68 -7.36
N ASP A 124 -22.15 -0.33 -6.20
CA ASP A 124 -21.90 0.96 -5.54
C ASP A 124 -20.41 1.08 -5.14
N THR A 125 -19.81 -0.02 -4.67
CA THR A 125 -18.37 -0.10 -4.37
C THR A 125 -17.53 0.07 -5.64
N LEU A 126 -17.93 -0.59 -6.75
CA LEU A 126 -17.22 -0.47 -8.03
C LEU A 126 -17.29 0.95 -8.59
N ASP A 127 -18.46 1.59 -8.56
CA ASP A 127 -18.66 2.97 -9.00
C ASP A 127 -17.85 3.96 -8.14
N SER A 128 -17.81 3.73 -6.82
CA SER A 128 -16.99 4.52 -5.90
C SER A 128 -15.50 4.39 -6.20
N VAL A 129 -15.02 3.19 -6.50
CA VAL A 129 -13.61 2.95 -6.88
C VAL A 129 -13.28 3.68 -8.18
N THR A 130 -14.14 3.59 -9.20
CA THR A 130 -13.95 4.27 -10.48
C THR A 130 -13.87 5.79 -10.30
N THR A 131 -14.79 6.38 -9.54
CA THR A 131 -14.81 7.81 -9.22
C THR A 131 -13.54 8.26 -8.49
N ASN A 132 -13.09 7.48 -7.51
CA ASN A 132 -11.86 7.77 -6.75
C ASN A 132 -10.61 7.63 -7.64
N ALA A 133 -10.58 6.63 -8.52
CA ALA A 133 -9.49 6.46 -9.48
C ALA A 133 -9.40 7.65 -10.45
N ASP A 134 -10.53 8.16 -10.93
CA ASP A 134 -10.59 9.34 -11.80
C ASP A 134 -10.07 10.59 -11.07
N SER A 135 -10.51 10.82 -9.84
CA SER A 135 -10.05 11.95 -9.03
C SER A 135 -8.53 11.91 -8.76
N LEU A 136 -8.00 10.72 -8.45
CA LEU A 136 -6.56 10.54 -8.28
C LEU A 136 -5.80 10.73 -9.60
N TRP A 137 -6.39 10.28 -10.70
CA TRP A 137 -5.81 10.44 -12.03
C TRP A 137 -5.78 11.89 -12.49
N GLU A 138 -6.86 12.64 -12.27
CA GLU A 138 -6.90 14.08 -12.55
C GLU A 138 -5.81 14.83 -11.78
N SER A 139 -5.57 14.45 -10.53
CA SER A 139 -4.59 15.12 -9.67
C SER A 139 -3.15 14.72 -9.96
N ASN A 140 -2.89 13.46 -10.31
CA ASN A 140 -1.54 12.88 -10.34
C ASN A 140 -1.19 12.19 -11.67
N GLY A 141 -2.11 12.13 -12.64
CA GLY A 141 -1.97 11.31 -13.85
C GLY A 141 -0.68 11.57 -14.61
N LYS A 142 -0.29 12.85 -14.80
CA LYS A 142 0.98 13.20 -15.47
C LYS A 142 2.21 12.63 -14.77
N LEU A 143 2.20 12.63 -13.43
CA LEU A 143 3.29 12.07 -12.64
C LEU A 143 3.30 10.54 -12.75
N TYR A 144 2.14 9.93 -12.69
CA TYR A 144 1.98 8.47 -12.81
C TYR A 144 2.43 7.99 -14.20
N GLU A 145 1.96 8.60 -15.28
CA GLU A 145 2.36 8.28 -16.66
C GLU A 145 3.87 8.41 -16.86
N ALA A 146 4.48 9.49 -16.36
CA ALA A 146 5.92 9.69 -16.43
C ALA A 146 6.73 8.60 -15.73
N ASN A 147 6.12 7.86 -14.80
CA ASN A 147 6.71 6.75 -14.07
C ASN A 147 6.18 5.37 -14.52
N GLY A 148 5.49 5.29 -15.65
CA GLY A 148 5.00 4.02 -16.19
C GLY A 148 3.79 3.43 -15.45
N ILE A 149 3.08 4.23 -14.68
CA ILE A 149 1.89 3.84 -13.92
C ILE A 149 0.66 4.28 -14.72
N GLY A 150 -0.17 3.35 -15.15
CA GLY A 150 -1.41 3.63 -15.88
C GLY A 150 -2.61 3.85 -14.95
N ARG A 151 -3.68 4.50 -15.46
CA ARG A 151 -4.94 4.72 -14.71
C ARG A 151 -5.55 3.41 -14.18
N SER A 152 -5.54 2.36 -15.02
CA SER A 152 -6.04 1.04 -14.62
C SER A 152 -5.25 0.43 -13.46
N THR A 153 -3.97 0.77 -13.32
CA THR A 153 -3.17 0.38 -12.15
C THR A 153 -3.69 1.02 -10.87
N VAL A 154 -4.01 2.32 -10.92
CA VAL A 154 -4.58 3.04 -9.77
C VAL A 154 -5.93 2.43 -9.38
N GLU A 155 -6.79 2.15 -10.36
CA GLU A 155 -8.08 1.49 -10.14
C GLU A 155 -7.92 0.11 -9.51
N ASN A 156 -7.03 -0.75 -10.03
CA ASN A 156 -6.76 -2.08 -9.47
C ASN A 156 -6.20 -2.02 -8.04
N TYR A 157 -5.37 -1.03 -7.74
CA TYR A 157 -4.88 -0.79 -6.38
C TYR A 157 -6.03 -0.44 -5.41
N LEU A 158 -6.96 0.42 -5.84
CA LEU A 158 -8.13 0.78 -5.05
C LEU A 158 -9.12 -0.39 -4.90
N LEU A 159 -9.32 -1.18 -5.96
CA LEU A 159 -10.12 -2.40 -5.90
C LEU A 159 -9.57 -3.39 -4.86
N ASN A 160 -8.25 -3.60 -4.85
CA ASN A 160 -7.62 -4.47 -3.87
C ASN A 160 -7.87 -4.02 -2.43
N ALA A 161 -7.86 -2.71 -2.18
CA ALA A 161 -8.19 -2.15 -0.85
C ALA A 161 -9.66 -2.43 -0.45
N GLN A 162 -10.62 -2.43 -1.40
CA GLN A 162 -12.01 -2.78 -1.12
C GLN A 162 -12.18 -4.30 -0.91
N LYS A 163 -11.46 -5.11 -1.71
CA LYS A 163 -11.40 -6.57 -1.48
C LYS A 163 -10.90 -6.91 -0.09
N ALA A 164 -9.85 -6.21 0.39
CA ALA A 164 -9.33 -6.41 1.75
C ALA A 164 -10.40 -6.14 2.82
N LYS A 165 -11.21 -5.09 2.66
CA LYS A 165 -12.35 -4.82 3.56
C LYS A 165 -13.41 -5.91 3.48
N LYS A 166 -13.74 -6.35 2.27
CA LYS A 166 -14.77 -7.38 2.06
C LYS A 166 -14.35 -8.74 2.62
N ILE A 167 -13.06 -9.08 2.61
CA ILE A 167 -12.51 -10.27 3.27
C ILE A 167 -12.84 -10.27 4.77
N LEU A 168 -12.76 -9.12 5.45
CA LEU A 168 -13.12 -9.05 6.88
C LEU A 168 -14.60 -9.36 7.10
N GLU A 169 -15.47 -8.83 6.24
CA GLU A 169 -16.90 -9.12 6.30
C GLU A 169 -17.20 -10.59 5.99
N LEU A 170 -16.59 -11.13 4.93
CA LEU A 170 -16.75 -12.55 4.53
C LEU A 170 -16.19 -13.53 5.57
N THR A 171 -15.25 -13.07 6.41
CA THR A 171 -14.65 -13.90 7.45
C THR A 171 -15.38 -13.76 8.78
N TYR A 172 -15.55 -12.52 9.24
CA TYR A 172 -15.98 -12.19 10.61
C TYR A 172 -17.37 -11.57 10.71
N GLY A 173 -18.01 -11.25 9.57
CA GLY A 173 -19.38 -10.74 9.54
C GLY A 173 -20.40 -11.77 10.01
N GLU A 174 -21.66 -11.38 10.18
CA GLU A 174 -22.75 -12.21 10.68
C GLU A 174 -22.91 -13.54 9.91
N ASN A 175 -22.69 -13.51 8.59
CA ASN A 175 -22.75 -14.67 7.69
C ASN A 175 -21.35 -15.12 7.23
N GLY A 176 -20.31 -14.72 7.93
CA GLY A 176 -18.92 -15.04 7.59
C GLY A 176 -18.54 -16.47 7.94
N THR A 177 -17.34 -16.87 7.49
CA THR A 177 -16.80 -18.22 7.77
C THR A 177 -16.45 -18.44 9.23
N THR A 178 -16.19 -17.37 9.98
CA THR A 178 -15.84 -17.38 11.42
C THR A 178 -16.49 -16.14 12.07
N PRO A 179 -17.83 -16.11 12.20
CA PRO A 179 -18.52 -14.93 12.67
C PRO A 179 -18.18 -14.61 14.13
N VAL A 180 -17.98 -13.33 14.42
CA VAL A 180 -17.76 -12.84 15.78
C VAL A 180 -19.11 -12.83 16.52
N THR A 181 -19.17 -13.44 17.70
CA THR A 181 -20.37 -13.46 18.52
C THR A 181 -20.60 -12.11 19.19
N GLU A 182 -21.86 -11.81 19.50
CA GLU A 182 -22.23 -10.58 20.26
C GLU A 182 -21.51 -10.51 21.61
N SER A 183 -21.29 -11.67 22.27
CA SER A 183 -20.57 -11.74 23.54
C SER A 183 -19.09 -11.36 23.41
N GLU A 184 -18.40 -11.86 22.36
CA GLU A 184 -17.01 -11.52 22.08
C GLU A 184 -16.86 -10.05 21.75
N TYR A 185 -17.79 -9.50 20.94
CA TYR A 185 -17.80 -8.09 20.60
C TYR A 185 -18.00 -7.20 21.83
N LYS A 186 -18.96 -7.53 22.71
CA LYS A 186 -19.19 -6.79 23.97
C LYS A 186 -18.00 -6.87 24.92
N SER A 187 -17.37 -8.05 25.04
CA SER A 187 -16.16 -8.21 25.85
C SER A 187 -15.02 -7.34 25.32
N TYR A 188 -14.78 -7.37 24.01
CA TYR A 188 -13.75 -6.54 23.41
C TYR A 188 -13.96 -5.05 23.66
N ILE A 189 -15.19 -4.56 23.48
CA ILE A 189 -15.52 -3.15 23.76
C ILE A 189 -15.29 -2.81 25.22
N ALA A 190 -15.73 -3.66 26.15
CA ALA A 190 -15.57 -3.43 27.58
C ALA A 190 -14.09 -3.36 28.00
N ASP A 191 -13.25 -4.17 27.38
CA ASP A 191 -11.83 -4.29 27.72
C ASP A 191 -10.93 -3.27 27.00
N ASN A 192 -11.35 -2.75 25.85
CA ASN A 192 -10.47 -1.97 24.96
C ASN A 192 -11.01 -0.59 24.58
N CYS A 193 -12.26 -0.26 24.90
CA CYS A 193 -12.90 0.98 24.50
C CYS A 193 -13.35 1.79 25.71
N TYR A 194 -13.27 3.12 25.60
CA TYR A 194 -13.84 4.04 26.57
C TYR A 194 -14.99 4.82 25.94
N TYR A 195 -16.09 4.96 26.67
CA TYR A 195 -17.13 5.90 26.30
C TYR A 195 -16.70 7.32 26.67
N ILE A 196 -16.68 8.23 25.70
CA ILE A 196 -16.30 9.63 25.91
C ILE A 196 -17.47 10.50 25.48
N GLU A 197 -17.99 11.31 26.39
CA GLU A 197 -18.84 12.46 26.06
C GLU A 197 -17.97 13.70 25.95
N SER A 198 -18.02 14.40 24.83
CA SER A 198 -17.28 15.65 24.63
C SER A 198 -18.23 16.77 24.20
N VAL A 199 -18.06 17.95 24.78
CA VAL A 199 -18.75 19.18 24.37
C VAL A 199 -17.69 20.08 23.72
N GLN A 200 -17.87 20.38 22.46
CA GLN A 200 -17.00 21.32 21.74
C GLN A 200 -17.56 22.73 21.89
N LEU A 201 -16.87 23.57 22.67
CA LEU A 201 -17.18 24.97 22.79
C LEU A 201 -16.32 25.77 21.83
N PRO A 202 -16.89 26.39 20.78
CA PRO A 202 -16.13 27.26 19.89
C PRO A 202 -15.74 28.52 20.66
N LEU A 203 -14.45 28.82 20.75
CA LEU A 203 -13.95 30.11 21.24
C LEU A 203 -14.18 31.16 20.14
N ILE A 204 -15.26 31.89 20.25
CA ILE A 204 -15.54 33.03 19.36
C ILE A 204 -14.80 34.24 19.93
N ASN A 205 -13.73 34.65 19.23
CA ASN A 205 -13.12 35.96 19.50
C ASN A 205 -14.00 37.05 18.90
N TYR A 206 -14.77 37.72 19.76
CA TYR A 206 -15.37 39.00 19.39
C TYR A 206 -14.25 40.04 19.43
N THR A 207 -13.62 40.33 18.29
CA THR A 207 -12.89 41.58 18.13
C THR A 207 -13.91 42.68 17.89
N SER A 208 -14.11 43.55 18.91
CA SER A 208 -14.85 44.82 18.81
C SER A 208 -14.10 45.80 17.94
#